data_000981b656f81675b0e0f54bf7e30c6b
#
_entry.id   000981b656f81675b0e0f54bf7e30c6b
#
_cell.length_a   1.000
_cell.length_b   1.000
_cell.length_c   1.000
_cell.angle_alpha   90.00
_cell.angle_beta   90.00
_cell.angle_gamma   90.00
#
_symmetry.space_group_name_H-M   'P 1'
#
loop_
_entity.id
_entity.type
_entity.pdbx_description
1 polymer ?
#
loop_
_entity_poly.entity_id
_entity_poly.type
_entity_poly.pdbx_seq_one_letter_code
_entity_poly.pdbx_strand_id
1 'polypeptide(L)'
;MEIIKRGLLFFLIVSLSACSSFMDAKPEGNTLKELKSFYVIDVDRGLKESTLPDGKVLYVAPVRVTSQFRHKSLVYKVGDNAFQPQPGHQFFDSPEEIFTTQLQRWLVKTGIFSNVITDNKHSADLVLETAVTSLYGVKIEGQRPQSVIEMQFFITDRHLVEDAVIFQTGLSIDIDIVETTPPNVVKGWQTGFKKLLATLEDDLSGYFHDNTPQ
;
A
#
# COMPACT_ATOMS: atom_id res chain seq x y z
N MET A 1 -48.47 38.83 63.92
CA MET A 1 -48.98 38.60 62.57
C MET A 1 -48.04 39.18 61.50
N GLU A 2 -46.95 39.83 61.86
CA GLU A 2 -45.99 40.43 60.95
C GLU A 2 -44.75 39.51 60.62
N ILE A 3 -44.44 38.58 61.50
CA ILE A 3 -43.25 37.70 61.32
C ILE A 3 -43.47 36.66 60.19
N ILE A 4 -44.72 36.25 59.98
CA ILE A 4 -45.05 35.23 58.93
C ILE A 4 -45.02 35.87 57.54
N LYS A 5 -45.26 37.15 57.37
CA LYS A 5 -45.19 37.84 56.07
C LYS A 5 -43.76 38.10 55.62
N ARG A 6 -42.83 38.25 56.55
CA ARG A 6 -41.36 38.38 56.20
C ARG A 6 -40.69 37.09 55.81
N GLY A 7 -41.14 35.95 56.39
CA GLY A 7 -40.62 34.62 56.02
C GLY A 7 -41.07 34.18 54.63
N LEU A 8 -42.31 34.55 54.23
CA LEU A 8 -42.85 34.17 52.91
C LEU A 8 -42.24 34.98 51.76
N LEU A 9 -41.80 36.21 52.02
CA LEU A 9 -41.15 37.05 51.02
C LEU A 9 -39.70 36.65 50.77
N PHE A 10 -39.00 36.07 51.78
CA PHE A 10 -37.65 35.65 51.69
C PHE A 10 -37.54 34.28 50.97
N PHE A 11 -38.62 33.46 51.02
CA PHE A 11 -38.64 32.14 50.33
C PHE A 11 -38.95 32.26 48.83
N LEU A 12 -39.56 33.38 48.40
CA LEU A 12 -39.94 33.64 47.02
C LEU A 12 -38.74 34.15 46.15
N ILE A 13 -37.70 34.71 46.83
CA ILE A 13 -36.53 35.29 46.12
C ILE A 13 -35.45 34.27 45.88
N VAL A 14 -35.43 33.13 46.55
CA VAL A 14 -34.39 32.06 46.39
C VAL A 14 -34.68 31.11 45.21
N SER A 15 -35.90 31.13 44.65
CA SER A 15 -36.31 30.21 43.57
C SER A 15 -36.04 30.71 42.14
N LEU A 16 -35.42 31.90 41.95
CA LEU A 16 -35.15 32.47 40.61
C LEU A 16 -33.67 32.40 40.17
N SER A 17 -32.78 31.78 40.93
CA SER A 17 -31.34 31.68 40.61
C SER A 17 -30.89 30.31 40.06
N ALA A 18 -31.84 29.45 39.66
CA ALA A 18 -31.52 28.07 39.22
C ALA A 18 -31.74 27.82 37.71
N CYS A 19 -31.64 28.85 36.87
CA CYS A 19 -31.80 28.67 35.41
C CYS A 19 -30.79 29.48 34.58
N SER A 20 -29.48 29.32 34.83
CA SER A 20 -28.48 29.91 33.93
C SER A 20 -27.22 29.03 33.71
N SER A 21 -27.33 27.71 33.89
CA SER A 21 -26.22 26.82 33.66
C SER A 21 -26.49 25.80 32.57
N PHE A 22 -27.35 26.12 31.59
CA PHE A 22 -27.64 25.14 30.52
C PHE A 22 -27.59 25.80 29.14
N MET A 23 -26.52 26.55 28.85
CA MET A 23 -26.22 26.95 27.47
C MET A 23 -24.74 27.31 27.30
N ASP A 24 -23.85 26.41 27.71
CA ASP A 24 -22.55 26.26 27.05
C ASP A 24 -22.56 24.95 26.26
N ALA A 25 -23.45 24.86 25.30
CA ALA A 25 -23.23 24.04 24.15
C ALA A 25 -22.05 24.67 23.40
N LYS A 26 -20.86 24.25 23.77
CA LYS A 26 -19.65 24.44 22.96
C LYS A 26 -20.10 24.14 21.51
N PRO A 27 -19.99 25.08 20.56
CA PRO A 27 -20.31 24.73 19.18
C PRO A 27 -19.46 23.53 18.84
N GLU A 28 -20.09 22.38 18.54
CA GLU A 28 -19.43 21.28 17.92
C GLU A 28 -18.68 21.86 16.74
N GLY A 29 -17.34 21.88 16.88
CA GLY A 29 -16.49 22.42 15.86
C GLY A 29 -16.88 21.72 14.59
N ASN A 30 -17.22 22.51 13.61
CA ASN A 30 -17.44 22.10 12.23
C ASN A 30 -16.16 21.35 11.85
N THR A 31 -16.14 20.03 12.09
CA THR A 31 -15.09 19.15 11.63
C THR A 31 -15.23 19.21 10.12
N LEU A 32 -14.50 20.15 9.51
CA LEU A 32 -14.32 20.18 8.07
C LEU A 32 -13.94 18.76 7.72
N LYS A 33 -14.88 18.06 7.06
CA LYS A 33 -14.67 16.69 6.61
C LYS A 33 -13.43 16.74 5.74
N GLU A 34 -12.31 16.29 6.31
CA GLU A 34 -11.02 16.38 5.68
C GLU A 34 -11.15 15.73 4.29
N LEU A 35 -10.96 16.53 3.23
CA LEU A 35 -11.09 16.05 1.86
C LEU A 35 -10.04 14.98 1.64
N LYS A 36 -10.48 13.75 1.40
CA LYS A 36 -9.59 12.64 1.12
C LYS A 36 -9.13 12.68 -0.33
N SER A 37 -7.84 12.57 -0.53
CA SER A 37 -7.22 12.37 -1.85
C SER A 37 -6.89 10.90 -2.03
N PHE A 38 -7.24 10.36 -3.20
CA PHE A 38 -6.99 8.96 -3.54
C PHE A 38 -5.94 8.88 -4.65
N TYR A 39 -5.04 7.89 -4.52
CA TYR A 39 -3.93 7.67 -5.42
C TYR A 39 -3.96 6.27 -6.00
N VAL A 40 -3.48 6.14 -7.23
CA VAL A 40 -3.27 4.88 -7.92
C VAL A 40 -1.80 4.74 -8.29
N ILE A 41 -1.29 3.51 -8.25
CA ILE A 41 -0.04 3.14 -8.89
C ILE A 41 -0.42 2.36 -10.15
N ASP A 42 -0.07 2.89 -11.30
CA ASP A 42 -0.30 2.24 -12.59
C ASP A 42 1.01 2.24 -13.39
N VAL A 43 1.47 1.06 -13.73
CA VAL A 43 2.71 0.87 -14.49
C VAL A 43 2.42 0.05 -15.75
N ASP A 44 3.01 0.45 -16.85
CA ASP A 44 2.88 -0.27 -18.11
C ASP A 44 4.27 -0.64 -18.65
N ARG A 45 4.43 -1.93 -18.97
CA ARG A 45 5.61 -2.47 -19.64
C ARG A 45 5.73 -1.96 -21.09
N GLY A 46 4.63 -1.70 -21.71
CA GLY A 46 4.55 -1.40 -23.15
C GLY A 46 4.05 -2.57 -23.98
N LEU A 47 4.72 -2.87 -25.09
CA LEU A 47 4.30 -3.93 -26.01
C LEU A 47 4.42 -5.31 -25.37
N LYS A 48 3.51 -6.21 -25.77
CA LYS A 48 3.57 -7.63 -25.41
C LYS A 48 4.58 -8.34 -26.31
N GLU A 49 5.50 -9.10 -25.69
CA GLU A 49 6.41 -9.98 -26.41
C GLU A 49 5.69 -11.26 -26.89
N SER A 50 6.28 -11.91 -27.89
CA SER A 50 5.78 -13.21 -28.35
C SER A 50 6.00 -14.24 -27.25
N THR A 51 4.95 -14.99 -26.94
CA THR A 51 5.01 -16.05 -25.93
C THR A 51 5.82 -17.24 -26.46
N LEU A 52 6.67 -17.83 -25.62
CA LEU A 52 7.37 -19.06 -25.94
C LEU A 52 6.37 -20.23 -26.03
N PRO A 53 6.35 -21.01 -27.13
CA PRO A 53 5.35 -22.06 -27.33
C PRO A 53 5.37 -23.13 -26.22
N ASP A 54 6.57 -23.48 -25.73
CA ASP A 54 6.80 -24.52 -24.73
C ASP A 54 6.99 -23.92 -23.30
N GLY A 55 6.59 -22.67 -23.10
CA GLY A 55 6.72 -21.98 -21.80
C GLY A 55 5.80 -22.61 -20.75
N LYS A 56 6.25 -22.55 -19.49
CA LYS A 56 5.46 -23.00 -18.33
C LYS A 56 4.30 -22.04 -18.02
N VAL A 57 3.23 -22.56 -17.42
CA VAL A 57 2.12 -21.75 -16.88
C VAL A 57 2.49 -21.23 -15.50
N LEU A 58 2.44 -19.91 -15.31
CA LEU A 58 2.73 -19.27 -14.03
C LEU A 58 1.43 -18.88 -13.31
N TYR A 59 1.27 -19.31 -12.07
CA TYR A 59 0.26 -18.74 -11.15
C TYR A 59 0.88 -17.61 -10.33
N VAL A 60 0.27 -16.42 -10.40
CA VAL A 60 0.65 -15.28 -9.56
C VAL A 60 -0.23 -15.27 -8.32
N ALA A 61 0.34 -15.61 -7.18
CA ALA A 61 -0.36 -15.54 -5.91
C ALA A 61 -0.64 -14.07 -5.52
N PRO A 62 -1.71 -13.79 -4.74
CA PRO A 62 -1.93 -12.48 -4.18
C PRO A 62 -0.68 -11.96 -3.47
N VAL A 63 -0.26 -10.74 -3.79
CA VAL A 63 0.91 -10.11 -3.19
C VAL A 63 0.65 -9.87 -1.71
N ARG A 64 1.57 -10.29 -0.87
CA ARG A 64 1.53 -10.01 0.57
C ARG A 64 2.23 -8.67 0.85
N VAL A 65 1.66 -7.88 1.73
CA VAL A 65 2.25 -6.61 2.17
C VAL A 65 2.45 -6.65 3.68
N THR A 66 3.64 -6.26 4.15
CA THR A 66 3.93 -6.17 5.59
C THR A 66 2.90 -5.31 6.32
N SER A 67 2.56 -5.68 7.53
CA SER A 67 1.42 -5.12 8.29
C SER A 67 1.43 -3.59 8.38
N GLN A 68 2.60 -2.97 8.48
CA GLN A 68 2.75 -1.52 8.54
C GLN A 68 2.39 -0.78 7.24
N PHE A 69 2.43 -1.47 6.09
CA PHE A 69 2.21 -0.86 4.76
C PHE A 69 0.95 -1.38 4.05
N ARG A 70 0.22 -2.35 4.60
CA ARG A 70 -0.95 -2.94 3.93
C ARG A 70 -2.22 -2.09 3.98
N HIS A 71 -2.25 -1.06 4.83
CA HIS A 71 -3.37 -0.14 4.89
C HIS A 71 -3.37 0.82 3.69
N LYS A 72 -4.54 1.33 3.33
CA LYS A 72 -4.66 2.29 2.21
C LYS A 72 -3.95 3.61 2.44
N SER A 73 -3.67 4.00 3.69
CA SER A 73 -2.96 5.24 3.99
C SER A 73 -1.53 5.22 3.48
N LEU A 74 -1.10 6.32 2.87
CA LEU A 74 0.31 6.50 2.53
C LEU A 74 1.13 6.57 3.81
N VAL A 75 2.30 5.94 3.83
CA VAL A 75 3.16 5.85 5.02
C VAL A 75 4.46 6.62 4.78
N TYR A 76 4.88 7.35 5.81
CA TYR A 76 6.15 8.09 5.82
C TYR A 76 7.04 7.57 6.94
N LYS A 77 8.32 7.37 6.62
CA LYS A 77 9.37 7.18 7.60
C LYS A 77 9.81 8.54 8.10
N VAL A 78 9.64 8.78 9.41
CA VAL A 78 9.90 10.09 10.06
C VAL A 78 11.06 10.03 11.07
N GLY A 79 11.68 8.88 11.24
CA GLY A 79 12.81 8.61 12.10
C GLY A 79 13.36 7.22 11.82
N ASP A 80 14.41 6.78 12.49
CA ASP A 80 15.09 5.50 12.21
C ASP A 80 14.13 4.31 12.26
N ASN A 81 13.27 4.25 13.27
CA ASN A 81 12.26 3.20 13.46
C ASN A 81 10.84 3.77 13.60
N ALA A 82 10.60 5.02 13.13
CA ALA A 82 9.32 5.69 13.27
C ALA A 82 8.63 5.86 11.92
N PHE A 83 7.39 5.36 11.83
CA PHE A 83 6.54 5.47 10.65
C PHE A 83 5.23 6.14 11.03
N GLN A 84 4.72 6.99 10.13
CA GLN A 84 3.46 7.70 10.31
C GLN A 84 2.58 7.58 9.07
N PRO A 85 1.29 7.22 9.21
CA PRO A 85 0.34 7.33 8.13
C PRO A 85 0.09 8.80 7.81
N GLN A 86 -0.11 9.13 6.53
CA GLN A 86 -0.43 10.48 6.07
C GLN A 86 -1.95 10.70 6.11
N PRO A 87 -2.47 11.56 6.98
CA PRO A 87 -3.90 11.85 7.05
C PRO A 87 -4.44 12.39 5.73
N GLY A 88 -5.67 12.02 5.38
CA GLY A 88 -6.36 12.50 4.18
C GLY A 88 -5.83 11.98 2.84
N HIS A 89 -4.75 11.19 2.82
CA HIS A 89 -4.13 10.66 1.60
C HIS A 89 -4.08 9.14 1.63
N GLN A 90 -4.71 8.50 0.64
CA GLN A 90 -4.91 7.06 0.61
C GLN A 90 -4.73 6.50 -0.80
N PHE A 91 -4.35 5.23 -0.91
CA PHE A 91 -4.54 4.48 -2.14
C PHE A 91 -6.04 4.26 -2.42
N PHE A 92 -6.42 4.19 -3.69
CA PHE A 92 -7.79 3.90 -4.10
C PHE A 92 -8.17 2.46 -3.71
N ASP A 93 -7.32 1.50 -4.06
CA ASP A 93 -7.43 0.10 -3.67
C ASP A 93 -6.43 -0.25 -2.57
N SER A 94 -6.47 -1.47 -2.03
CA SER A 94 -5.45 -1.92 -1.09
C SER A 94 -4.10 -2.10 -1.81
N PRO A 95 -2.96 -1.86 -1.14
CA PRO A 95 -1.65 -2.13 -1.73
C PRO A 95 -1.52 -3.57 -2.26
N GLU A 96 -2.10 -4.54 -1.57
CA GLU A 96 -2.11 -5.95 -1.99
C GLU A 96 -2.78 -6.13 -3.36
N GLU A 97 -3.95 -5.51 -3.58
CA GLU A 97 -4.68 -5.55 -4.86
C GLU A 97 -3.95 -4.79 -5.96
N ILE A 98 -3.41 -3.60 -5.65
CA ILE A 98 -2.65 -2.78 -6.59
C ILE A 98 -1.46 -3.59 -7.13
N PHE A 99 -0.59 -4.08 -6.23
CA PHE A 99 0.63 -4.78 -6.64
C PHE A 99 0.34 -6.13 -7.31
N THR A 100 -0.67 -6.87 -6.87
CA THR A 100 -1.09 -8.12 -7.52
C THR A 100 -1.51 -7.88 -8.97
N THR A 101 -2.40 -6.92 -9.19
CA THR A 101 -2.91 -6.59 -10.53
C THR A 101 -1.81 -6.08 -11.45
N GLN A 102 -0.94 -5.20 -10.96
CA GLN A 102 0.13 -4.63 -11.78
C GLN A 102 1.20 -5.67 -12.12
N LEU A 103 1.59 -6.52 -11.16
CA LEU A 103 2.55 -7.62 -11.37
C LEU A 103 2.03 -8.60 -12.42
N GLN A 104 0.78 -9.03 -12.30
CA GLN A 104 0.15 -9.92 -13.28
C GLN A 104 0.14 -9.28 -14.69
N ARG A 105 -0.33 -8.03 -14.80
CA ARG A 105 -0.38 -7.29 -16.08
C ARG A 105 1.00 -7.17 -16.73
N TRP A 106 2.04 -6.98 -15.93
CA TRP A 106 3.42 -6.92 -16.39
C TRP A 106 3.86 -8.27 -16.95
N LEU A 107 3.75 -9.32 -16.14
CA LEU A 107 4.22 -10.67 -16.49
C LEU A 107 3.50 -11.27 -17.70
N VAL A 108 2.20 -10.99 -17.87
CA VAL A 108 1.45 -11.39 -19.10
C VAL A 108 2.09 -10.81 -20.38
N LYS A 109 2.77 -9.68 -20.29
CA LYS A 109 3.38 -8.99 -21.43
C LYS A 109 4.83 -9.39 -21.70
N THR A 110 5.49 -10.08 -20.77
CA THR A 110 6.91 -10.46 -20.93
C THR A 110 7.15 -11.54 -21.97
N GLY A 111 6.17 -12.41 -22.21
CA GLY A 111 6.35 -13.58 -23.09
C GLY A 111 7.18 -14.73 -22.48
N ILE A 112 7.73 -14.59 -21.28
CA ILE A 112 8.54 -15.61 -20.58
C ILE A 112 7.72 -16.88 -20.31
N PHE A 113 6.45 -16.72 -19.96
CA PHE A 113 5.53 -17.81 -19.61
C PHE A 113 4.52 -18.04 -20.73
N SER A 114 4.11 -19.29 -20.95
CA SER A 114 3.05 -19.62 -21.92
C SER A 114 1.71 -19.01 -21.52
N ASN A 115 1.43 -18.95 -20.23
CA ASN A 115 0.27 -18.29 -19.65
C ASN A 115 0.56 -17.79 -18.23
N VAL A 116 -0.12 -16.72 -17.83
CA VAL A 116 -0.07 -16.16 -16.46
C VAL A 116 -1.49 -16.10 -15.91
N ILE A 117 -1.74 -16.81 -14.81
CA ILE A 117 -3.06 -16.99 -14.21
C ILE A 117 -3.09 -16.56 -12.75
N THR A 118 -4.29 -16.22 -12.23
CA THR A 118 -4.51 -15.83 -10.82
C THR A 118 -5.65 -16.59 -10.15
N ASP A 119 -6.41 -17.40 -10.90
CA ASP A 119 -7.64 -18.00 -10.44
C ASP A 119 -7.51 -19.48 -10.04
N ASN A 120 -6.66 -20.24 -10.73
CA ASN A 120 -6.53 -21.68 -10.50
C ASN A 120 -5.06 -22.11 -10.33
N LYS A 121 -4.57 -22.08 -9.09
CA LYS A 121 -3.21 -22.55 -8.76
C LYS A 121 -2.95 -24.00 -9.23
N HIS A 122 -3.96 -24.83 -9.28
CA HIS A 122 -3.78 -26.26 -9.61
C HIS A 122 -3.45 -26.52 -11.09
N SER A 123 -3.81 -25.60 -11.98
CA SER A 123 -3.48 -25.68 -13.42
C SER A 123 -2.14 -25.05 -13.79
N ALA A 124 -1.37 -24.57 -12.83
CA ALA A 124 -0.07 -23.96 -13.05
C ALA A 124 1.07 -24.94 -12.80
N ASP A 125 2.15 -24.77 -13.57
CA ASP A 125 3.43 -25.45 -13.36
C ASP A 125 4.25 -24.76 -12.27
N LEU A 126 4.20 -23.42 -12.27
CA LEU A 126 4.98 -22.55 -11.39
C LEU A 126 4.05 -21.69 -10.53
N VAL A 127 4.52 -21.37 -9.34
CA VAL A 127 3.82 -20.43 -8.43
C VAL A 127 4.77 -19.30 -8.08
N LEU A 128 4.39 -18.07 -8.39
CA LEU A 128 5.06 -16.86 -7.92
C LEU A 128 4.41 -16.36 -6.65
N GLU A 129 5.13 -16.35 -5.56
CA GLU A 129 4.79 -15.68 -4.32
C GLU A 129 5.61 -14.40 -4.18
N THR A 130 4.94 -13.30 -3.82
CA THR A 130 5.56 -11.98 -3.73
C THR A 130 5.21 -11.31 -2.41
N ALA A 131 6.18 -10.63 -1.80
CA ALA A 131 5.99 -9.83 -0.61
C ALA A 131 6.54 -8.42 -0.81
N VAL A 132 5.71 -7.39 -0.51
CA VAL A 132 6.17 -6.01 -0.35
C VAL A 132 6.64 -5.85 1.09
N THR A 133 7.94 -5.63 1.28
CA THR A 133 8.57 -5.51 2.60
C THR A 133 8.75 -4.06 3.03
N SER A 134 8.86 -3.13 2.06
CA SER A 134 8.95 -1.69 2.30
C SER A 134 8.13 -0.90 1.28
N LEU A 135 7.34 0.07 1.77
CA LEU A 135 6.55 1.01 0.95
C LEU A 135 6.34 2.30 1.73
N TYR A 136 7.29 3.24 1.63
CA TYR A 136 7.21 4.50 2.38
C TYR A 136 7.90 5.67 1.67
N GLY A 137 7.48 6.89 2.03
CA GLY A 137 8.23 8.11 1.70
C GLY A 137 9.17 8.48 2.85
N VAL A 138 10.39 8.93 2.55
CA VAL A 138 11.33 9.42 3.58
C VAL A 138 11.03 10.88 3.89
N LYS A 139 10.71 11.17 5.16
CA LYS A 139 10.41 12.50 5.69
C LYS A 139 11.21 12.74 6.98
N ILE A 140 12.53 12.65 6.89
CA ILE A 140 13.45 12.84 8.01
C ILE A 140 14.22 14.14 7.77
N GLU A 141 14.25 15.01 8.78
CA GLU A 141 14.99 16.28 8.69
C GLU A 141 16.48 16.03 8.39
N GLY A 142 17.02 16.77 7.44
CA GLY A 142 18.41 16.63 7.00
C GLY A 142 18.69 15.46 6.06
N GLN A 143 17.71 14.60 5.76
CA GLN A 143 17.83 13.55 4.75
C GLN A 143 17.19 13.98 3.42
N ARG A 144 17.65 13.35 2.33
CA ARG A 144 17.04 13.55 1.01
C ARG A 144 15.64 12.96 0.98
N PRO A 145 14.63 13.69 0.46
CA PRO A 145 13.33 13.13 0.22
C PRO A 145 13.39 11.98 -0.77
N GLN A 146 12.84 10.83 -0.39
CA GLN A 146 12.84 9.61 -1.24
C GLN A 146 11.51 8.88 -1.14
N SER A 147 11.22 8.11 -2.19
CA SER A 147 10.18 7.07 -2.19
C SER A 147 10.86 5.72 -2.25
N VAL A 148 10.61 4.89 -1.25
CA VAL A 148 11.22 3.57 -1.09
C VAL A 148 10.20 2.49 -1.37
N ILE A 149 10.58 1.50 -2.19
CA ILE A 149 9.84 0.28 -2.43
C ILE A 149 10.80 -0.91 -2.42
N GLU A 150 10.45 -1.94 -1.65
CA GLU A 150 11.22 -3.18 -1.57
C GLU A 150 10.27 -4.37 -1.68
N MET A 151 10.65 -5.34 -2.50
CA MET A 151 9.86 -6.54 -2.76
C MET A 151 10.75 -7.78 -2.79
N GLN A 152 10.18 -8.90 -2.37
CA GLN A 152 10.77 -10.23 -2.45
C GLN A 152 9.91 -11.12 -3.34
N PHE A 153 10.56 -11.95 -4.15
CA PHE A 153 9.94 -12.83 -5.12
C PHE A 153 10.47 -14.25 -4.94
N PHE A 154 9.56 -15.21 -4.95
CA PHE A 154 9.87 -16.64 -4.85
C PHE A 154 9.08 -17.38 -5.92
N ILE A 155 9.74 -18.18 -6.74
CA ILE A 155 9.05 -19.10 -7.67
C ILE A 155 9.32 -20.53 -7.22
N THR A 156 8.23 -21.29 -7.05
CA THR A 156 8.27 -22.73 -6.78
C THR A 156 7.82 -23.49 -8.01
N ASP A 157 8.46 -24.63 -8.29
CA ASP A 157 8.04 -25.59 -9.30
C ASP A 157 7.22 -26.70 -8.64
N ARG A 158 5.98 -26.85 -9.05
CA ARG A 158 5.01 -27.80 -8.47
C ARG A 158 5.23 -29.24 -8.90
N HIS A 159 6.07 -29.49 -9.90
CA HIS A 159 6.43 -30.82 -10.35
C HIS A 159 7.64 -31.40 -9.62
N LEU A 160 8.33 -30.57 -8.83
CA LEU A 160 9.45 -31.01 -8.00
C LEU A 160 8.97 -31.48 -6.62
N VAL A 161 9.78 -32.32 -5.97
CA VAL A 161 9.49 -32.81 -4.63
C VAL A 161 9.38 -31.64 -3.65
N GLU A 162 8.31 -31.62 -2.86
CA GLU A 162 8.02 -30.60 -1.83
C GLU A 162 7.86 -29.17 -2.37
N ASP A 163 7.37 -28.98 -3.62
CA ASP A 163 7.20 -27.66 -4.22
C ASP A 163 8.50 -26.82 -4.07
N ALA A 164 9.61 -27.30 -4.60
CA ALA A 164 10.92 -26.69 -4.40
C ALA A 164 10.99 -25.25 -4.96
N VAL A 165 11.59 -24.34 -4.20
CA VAL A 165 11.90 -22.98 -4.67
C VAL A 165 13.01 -23.07 -5.71
N ILE A 166 12.71 -22.67 -6.94
CA ILE A 166 13.64 -22.69 -8.08
C ILE A 166 14.25 -21.32 -8.37
N PHE A 167 13.58 -20.25 -7.97
CA PHE A 167 14.04 -18.88 -8.16
C PHE A 167 13.69 -18.03 -6.95
N GLN A 168 14.62 -17.19 -6.52
CA GLN A 168 14.42 -16.22 -5.44
C GLN A 168 15.23 -14.96 -5.72
N THR A 169 14.60 -13.79 -5.58
CA THR A 169 15.28 -12.49 -5.61
C THR A 169 14.62 -11.50 -4.67
N GLY A 170 15.40 -10.54 -4.16
CA GLY A 170 14.92 -9.40 -3.39
C GLY A 170 15.41 -8.12 -4.04
N LEU A 171 14.48 -7.21 -4.35
CA LEU A 171 14.76 -5.95 -5.04
C LEU A 171 14.32 -4.78 -4.18
N SER A 172 15.22 -3.79 -4.01
CA SER A 172 14.95 -2.53 -3.30
C SER A 172 15.30 -1.36 -4.21
N ILE A 173 14.37 -0.40 -4.32
CA ILE A 173 14.56 0.79 -5.14
C ILE A 173 14.15 2.03 -4.36
N ASP A 174 15.10 2.97 -4.29
CA ASP A 174 14.93 4.30 -3.73
C ASP A 174 14.91 5.32 -4.86
N ILE A 175 13.85 6.11 -4.93
CA ILE A 175 13.69 7.19 -5.91
C ILE A 175 13.81 8.52 -5.19
N ASP A 176 14.83 9.31 -5.54
CA ASP A 176 14.94 10.70 -5.08
C ASP A 176 13.76 11.51 -5.63
N ILE A 177 13.09 12.25 -4.77
CA ILE A 177 11.98 13.15 -5.10
C ILE A 177 12.31 14.58 -4.66
N VAL A 178 11.65 15.56 -5.28
CA VAL A 178 11.94 16.97 -4.97
C VAL A 178 11.50 17.33 -3.55
N GLU A 179 10.32 16.87 -3.17
CA GLU A 179 9.70 17.14 -1.87
C GLU A 179 8.89 15.92 -1.41
N THR A 180 8.78 15.72 -0.11
CA THR A 180 7.99 14.64 0.48
C THR A 180 6.49 15.00 0.53
N THR A 181 5.92 15.41 -0.63
CA THR A 181 4.48 15.58 -0.79
C THR A 181 3.83 14.29 -1.25
N PRO A 182 2.56 14.00 -0.89
CA PRO A 182 1.89 12.77 -1.31
C PRO A 182 1.94 12.49 -2.82
N PRO A 183 1.68 13.47 -3.73
CA PRO A 183 1.79 13.23 -5.17
C PRO A 183 3.21 12.84 -5.61
N ASN A 184 4.25 13.48 -5.06
CA ASN A 184 5.63 13.18 -5.40
C ASN A 184 6.06 11.79 -4.91
N VAL A 185 5.65 11.43 -3.69
CA VAL A 185 5.92 10.10 -3.13
C VAL A 185 5.27 9.01 -3.97
N VAL A 186 3.99 9.16 -4.34
CA VAL A 186 3.29 8.19 -5.20
C VAL A 186 3.94 8.09 -6.59
N LYS A 187 4.32 9.21 -7.19
CA LYS A 187 5.06 9.22 -8.46
C LYS A 187 6.41 8.52 -8.35
N GLY A 188 7.10 8.69 -7.22
CA GLY A 188 8.35 7.99 -6.91
C GLY A 188 8.12 6.48 -6.82
N TRP A 189 7.10 6.01 -6.08
CA TRP A 189 6.75 4.59 -6.03
C TRP A 189 6.38 4.03 -7.40
N GLN A 190 5.63 4.75 -8.21
CA GLN A 190 5.30 4.33 -9.58
C GLN A 190 6.56 4.14 -10.43
N THR A 191 7.49 5.10 -10.34
CA THR A 191 8.78 5.03 -11.05
C THR A 191 9.64 3.87 -10.52
N GLY A 192 9.73 3.72 -9.20
CA GLY A 192 10.48 2.65 -8.54
C GLY A 192 9.93 1.28 -8.88
N PHE A 193 8.61 1.12 -8.80
CA PHE A 193 7.95 -0.14 -9.11
C PHE A 193 8.12 -0.55 -10.57
N LYS A 194 8.02 0.41 -11.52
CA LYS A 194 8.32 0.13 -12.94
C LYS A 194 9.75 -0.39 -13.14
N LYS A 195 10.75 0.24 -12.49
CA LYS A 195 12.15 -0.20 -12.56
C LYS A 195 12.33 -1.58 -11.94
N LEU A 196 11.71 -1.82 -10.78
CA LEU A 196 11.75 -3.09 -10.06
C LEU A 196 11.19 -4.24 -10.92
N LEU A 197 10.05 -4.02 -11.60
CA LEU A 197 9.46 -5.02 -12.49
C LEU A 197 10.32 -5.27 -13.73
N ALA A 198 10.98 -4.24 -14.27
CA ALA A 198 11.92 -4.41 -15.38
C ALA A 198 13.14 -5.27 -14.95
N THR A 199 13.71 -5.00 -13.78
CA THR A 199 14.79 -5.83 -13.23
C THR A 199 14.35 -7.27 -12.98
N LEU A 200 13.15 -7.46 -12.39
CA LEU A 200 12.59 -8.81 -12.21
C LEU A 200 12.43 -9.55 -13.53
N GLU A 201 11.96 -8.88 -14.59
CA GLU A 201 11.82 -9.45 -15.92
C GLU A 201 13.16 -9.88 -16.49
N ASP A 202 14.21 -9.05 -16.37
CA ASP A 202 15.56 -9.39 -16.81
C ASP A 202 16.11 -10.61 -16.06
N ASP A 203 15.94 -10.65 -14.73
CA ASP A 203 16.35 -11.77 -13.88
C ASP A 203 15.62 -13.08 -14.28
N LEU A 204 14.30 -13.00 -14.50
CA LEU A 204 13.48 -14.15 -14.91
C LEU A 204 13.85 -14.62 -16.32
N SER A 205 14.04 -13.70 -17.25
CA SER A 205 14.45 -14.02 -18.62
C SER A 205 15.79 -14.74 -18.64
N GLY A 206 16.79 -14.26 -17.91
CA GLY A 206 18.09 -14.91 -17.75
C GLY A 206 17.94 -16.30 -17.15
N TYR A 207 17.20 -16.44 -16.03
CA TYR A 207 17.02 -17.72 -15.36
C TYR A 207 16.35 -18.78 -16.25
N PHE A 208 15.26 -18.45 -16.94
CA PHE A 208 14.53 -19.41 -17.77
C PHE A 208 15.21 -19.69 -19.11
N HIS A 209 15.98 -18.74 -19.66
CA HIS A 209 16.77 -18.98 -20.85
C HIS A 209 17.94 -19.95 -20.58
N ASP A 210 18.66 -19.74 -19.47
CA ASP A 210 19.84 -20.52 -19.13
C ASP A 210 19.49 -21.95 -18.66
N ASN A 211 18.29 -22.16 -18.12
CA ASN A 211 17.83 -23.46 -17.60
C ASN A 211 16.88 -24.20 -18.54
N THR A 212 16.70 -23.76 -19.79
CA THR A 212 15.92 -24.50 -20.78
C THR A 212 16.82 -25.65 -21.37
N PRO A 213 16.41 -26.92 -21.23
CA PRO A 213 17.16 -28.03 -21.88
C PRO A 213 17.14 -27.81 -23.40
N GLN A 214 18.32 -27.85 -24.03
CA GLN A 214 18.46 -27.86 -25.49
C GLN A 214 18.04 -29.20 -26.06
#